data_c099656efc32973f62d47b9eb290116a
#
_entry.id   c099656efc32973f62d47b9eb290116a
#
_cell.length_a   1.000
_cell.length_b   1.000
_cell.length_c   1.000
_cell.angle_alpha   90.00
_cell.angle_beta   90.00
_cell.angle_gamma   90.00
#
_symmetry.space_group_name_H-M   'P 1'
#
loop_
_entity.id
_entity.type
_entity.pdbx_description
1 polymer ?
#
loop_
_entity_poly.entity_id
_entity_poly.type
_entity_poly.pdbx_seq_one_letter_code
_entity_poly.pdbx_strand_id
1 'polypeptide(L)'
;WDVGMVQADALGVNSAATLNALEQLEQRMPALIEAEANWLTLQGQPVLILGDIPPAAAALAQRLDAPLVWMSNFGWDDIYGPLGAVFQRWADAAAEAYRCGDLLLRCPFDLPMNWGLPERRLGLVCGTPRGLPPDLEASLDALGPPLVLVGFGGLGLSLSSELFQLWPNHHFLLPASADSSSSSAYSALPNLTLLPEGLRPVDVLGRCARFLGKPGFSSFCEAMAQGVGLHVVERSGFAEASVLMDGLRRHGQHRCLSRAELDTGAWQLDQPLQAPSNAPLSALGAQEAALALVNWVEQHFCF
;
A
#
# COMPACT_ATOMS: atom_id res chain seq x y z
N TRP A 1 1.61 13.08 -9.90
CA TRP A 1 0.23 13.23 -10.34
C TRP A 1 -0.75 13.35 -9.18
N ASP A 2 -0.37 12.99 -7.96
CA ASP A 2 -1.03 13.34 -6.71
C ASP A 2 -0.01 13.66 -5.61
N VAL A 3 -0.49 14.06 -4.44
CA VAL A 3 0.37 14.39 -3.29
C VAL A 3 0.33 13.28 -2.23
N GLY A 4 -0.82 12.63 -2.14
CA GLY A 4 -1.10 11.80 -0.99
C GLY A 4 -1.29 12.61 0.30
N MET A 5 -1.14 11.94 1.43
CA MET A 5 -1.08 12.60 2.75
C MET A 5 0.39 12.74 3.16
N VAL A 6 0.85 13.97 3.35
CA VAL A 6 2.18 14.21 3.91
C VAL A 6 2.21 13.69 5.35
N GLN A 7 3.12 12.78 5.62
CA GLN A 7 3.21 12.11 6.92
C GLN A 7 4.06 12.97 7.88
N ALA A 8 3.64 13.04 9.13
CA ALA A 8 4.43 13.64 10.21
C ALA A 8 5.46 12.62 10.75
N ASP A 9 5.05 11.36 10.84
CA ASP A 9 5.85 10.17 11.14
C ASP A 9 5.21 8.92 10.48
N ALA A 10 5.70 7.73 10.75
CA ALA A 10 5.16 6.49 10.17
C ALA A 10 3.68 6.22 10.51
N LEU A 11 3.13 6.85 11.53
CA LEU A 11 1.77 6.62 12.04
C LEU A 11 0.88 7.86 12.04
N GLY A 12 1.43 9.06 11.82
CA GLY A 12 0.71 10.34 11.85
C GLY A 12 0.74 11.10 10.52
N VAL A 13 -0.17 12.07 10.35
CA VAL A 13 -0.29 12.92 9.16
C VAL A 13 -0.04 14.38 9.49
N ASN A 14 0.51 15.14 8.52
CA ASN A 14 0.73 16.58 8.60
C ASN A 14 -0.23 17.30 7.64
N SER A 15 -1.37 17.72 8.16
CA SER A 15 -2.42 18.36 7.37
C SER A 15 -1.97 19.69 6.73
N ALA A 16 -1.19 20.51 7.43
CA ALA A 16 -0.71 21.78 6.88
C ALA A 16 0.26 21.59 5.73
N ALA A 17 1.20 20.63 5.86
CA ALA A 17 2.11 20.28 4.79
C ALA A 17 1.39 19.66 3.60
N THR A 18 0.33 18.87 3.85
CA THR A 18 -0.50 18.29 2.80
C THR A 18 -1.21 19.36 1.99
N LEU A 19 -1.84 20.35 2.64
CA LEU A 19 -2.50 21.47 1.96
C LEU A 19 -1.53 22.27 1.09
N ASN A 20 -0.37 22.62 1.61
CA ASN A 20 0.66 23.34 0.84
C ASN A 20 1.11 22.53 -0.39
N ALA A 21 1.31 21.24 -0.24
CA ALA A 21 1.70 20.37 -1.34
C ALA A 21 0.59 20.24 -2.41
N LEU A 22 -0.68 20.18 -2.01
CA LEU A 22 -1.82 20.17 -2.91
C LEU A 22 -1.91 21.47 -3.73
N GLU A 23 -1.74 22.63 -3.08
CA GLU A 23 -1.74 23.95 -3.75
C GLU A 23 -0.58 24.06 -4.76
N GLN A 24 0.60 23.58 -4.42
CA GLN A 24 1.74 23.55 -5.33
C GLN A 24 1.52 22.62 -6.52
N LEU A 25 0.89 21.47 -6.29
CA LEU A 25 0.56 20.52 -7.36
C LEU A 25 -0.48 21.11 -8.31
N GLU A 26 -1.53 21.73 -7.79
CA GLU A 26 -2.60 22.38 -8.57
C GLU A 26 -2.02 23.38 -9.57
N GLN A 27 -1.05 24.21 -9.15
CA GLN A 27 -0.39 25.20 -10.02
C GLN A 27 0.40 24.56 -11.17
N ARG A 28 0.96 23.38 -10.97
CA ARG A 28 1.80 22.69 -11.97
C ARG A 28 1.02 21.73 -12.84
N MET A 29 -0.16 21.29 -12.41
CA MET A 29 -0.91 20.22 -13.03
C MET A 29 -1.27 20.48 -14.50
N PRO A 30 -1.73 21.69 -14.91
CA PRO A 30 -2.03 21.92 -16.33
C PRO A 30 -0.84 21.68 -17.26
N ALA A 31 0.36 22.11 -16.87
CA ALA A 31 1.57 21.90 -17.66
C ALA A 31 1.98 20.41 -17.71
N LEU A 32 1.80 19.68 -16.61
CA LEU A 32 2.07 18.24 -16.57
C LEU A 32 1.11 17.46 -17.47
N ILE A 33 -0.18 17.78 -17.46
CA ILE A 33 -1.19 17.15 -18.31
C ILE A 33 -0.87 17.40 -19.78
N GLU A 34 -0.57 18.63 -20.18
CA GLU A 34 -0.24 18.95 -21.57
C GLU A 34 1.05 18.25 -22.03
N ALA A 35 2.07 18.20 -21.19
CA ALA A 35 3.33 17.51 -21.53
C ALA A 35 3.10 16.00 -21.76
N GLU A 36 2.34 15.36 -20.87
CA GLU A 36 2.02 13.94 -20.98
C GLU A 36 1.12 13.64 -22.18
N ALA A 37 0.08 14.46 -22.38
CA ALA A 37 -0.82 14.31 -23.53
C ALA A 37 -0.08 14.43 -24.87
N ASN A 38 0.83 15.39 -24.97
CA ASN A 38 1.64 15.58 -26.18
C ASN A 38 2.57 14.36 -26.39
N TRP A 39 3.20 13.86 -25.33
CA TRP A 39 4.05 12.68 -25.43
C TRP A 39 3.26 11.45 -25.88
N LEU A 40 2.10 11.17 -25.28
CA LEU A 40 1.24 10.05 -25.65
C LEU A 40 0.74 10.17 -27.10
N THR A 41 0.34 11.37 -27.52
CA THR A 41 -0.10 11.63 -28.91
C THR A 41 1.01 11.33 -29.94
N LEU A 42 2.26 11.65 -29.62
CA LEU A 42 3.40 11.36 -30.49
C LEU A 42 3.69 9.85 -30.64
N GLN A 43 3.19 9.00 -29.72
CA GLN A 43 3.34 7.54 -29.87
C GLN A 43 2.47 6.98 -31.01
N GLY A 44 1.40 7.70 -31.42
CA GLY A 44 0.53 7.31 -32.53
C GLY A 44 -0.24 6.00 -32.30
N GLN A 45 -0.42 5.59 -31.04
CA GLN A 45 -1.11 4.39 -30.66
C GLN A 45 -2.40 4.73 -29.90
N PRO A 46 -3.45 3.87 -29.96
CA PRO A 46 -4.61 4.00 -29.07
C PRO A 46 -4.16 3.97 -27.61
N VAL A 47 -4.77 4.82 -26.77
CA VAL A 47 -4.46 4.97 -25.34
C VAL A 47 -5.67 4.62 -24.52
N LEU A 48 -5.44 3.85 -23.44
CA LEU A 48 -6.34 3.69 -22.31
C LEU A 48 -5.61 4.18 -21.07
N ILE A 49 -6.25 5.00 -20.27
CA ILE A 49 -5.70 5.47 -18.99
C ILE A 49 -6.16 4.53 -17.88
N LEU A 50 -5.19 3.91 -17.17
CA LEU A 50 -5.44 3.19 -15.93
C LEU A 50 -4.91 4.05 -14.78
N GLY A 51 -5.81 4.60 -13.98
CA GLY A 51 -5.49 5.47 -12.85
C GLY A 51 -5.53 4.70 -11.52
N ASP A 52 -4.40 4.69 -10.79
CA ASP A 52 -4.38 4.34 -9.36
C ASP A 52 -4.57 5.64 -8.56
N ILE A 53 -5.77 6.16 -8.70
CA ILE A 53 -6.40 7.32 -8.05
C ILE A 53 -5.76 8.74 -8.16
N PRO A 54 -4.81 9.12 -9.01
CA PRO A 54 -4.53 10.54 -9.16
C PRO A 54 -5.71 11.23 -9.89
N PRO A 55 -6.44 12.19 -9.28
CA PRO A 55 -7.61 12.81 -9.93
C PRO A 55 -7.28 13.46 -11.27
N ALA A 56 -6.03 13.88 -11.45
CA ALA A 56 -5.52 14.46 -12.68
C ALA A 56 -5.58 13.51 -13.90
N ALA A 57 -5.68 12.19 -13.69
CA ALA A 57 -5.86 11.22 -14.77
C ALA A 57 -7.17 11.46 -15.55
N ALA A 58 -8.21 12.01 -14.91
CA ALA A 58 -9.46 12.39 -15.58
C ALA A 58 -9.24 13.51 -16.62
N ALA A 59 -8.48 14.53 -16.25
CA ALA A 59 -8.16 15.62 -17.19
C ALA A 59 -7.24 15.16 -18.32
N LEU A 60 -6.31 14.23 -18.06
CA LEU A 60 -5.49 13.62 -19.10
C LEU A 60 -6.34 12.78 -20.06
N ALA A 61 -7.23 11.94 -19.55
CA ALA A 61 -8.14 11.14 -20.35
C ALA A 61 -9.03 11.99 -21.24
N GLN A 62 -9.61 13.05 -20.69
CA GLN A 62 -10.42 14.03 -21.43
C GLN A 62 -9.60 14.74 -22.53
N ARG A 63 -8.36 15.14 -22.22
CA ARG A 63 -7.47 15.81 -23.16
C ARG A 63 -7.09 14.93 -24.38
N LEU A 64 -7.06 13.61 -24.16
CA LEU A 64 -6.71 12.60 -25.17
C LEU A 64 -7.93 11.96 -25.84
N ASP A 65 -9.14 12.28 -25.42
CA ASP A 65 -10.37 11.55 -25.77
C ASP A 65 -10.19 10.03 -25.57
N ALA A 66 -9.58 9.67 -24.44
CA ALA A 66 -9.20 8.31 -24.10
C ALA A 66 -10.07 7.77 -22.97
N PRO A 67 -10.39 6.46 -22.98
CA PRO A 67 -11.09 5.83 -21.89
C PRO A 67 -10.27 5.83 -20.60
N LEU A 68 -10.98 5.89 -19.46
CA LEU A 68 -10.40 5.96 -18.13
C LEU A 68 -10.94 4.85 -17.24
N VAL A 69 -10.05 4.00 -16.76
CA VAL A 69 -10.36 2.98 -15.76
C VAL A 69 -9.65 3.32 -14.46
N TRP A 70 -10.42 3.36 -13.37
CA TRP A 70 -9.87 3.50 -12.02
C TRP A 70 -9.60 2.13 -11.41
N MET A 71 -8.53 2.01 -10.63
CA MET A 71 -8.21 0.81 -9.88
C MET A 71 -7.69 1.19 -8.51
N SER A 72 -8.48 0.96 -7.46
CA SER A 72 -8.08 1.32 -6.09
C SER A 72 -8.97 0.68 -5.02
N ASN A 73 -8.56 0.87 -3.76
CA ASN A 73 -9.36 0.59 -2.56
C ASN A 73 -9.86 1.87 -1.86
N PHE A 74 -9.50 3.05 -2.32
CA PHE A 74 -10.02 4.34 -1.83
C PHE A 74 -9.95 5.42 -2.90
N GLY A 75 -10.61 6.55 -2.69
CA GLY A 75 -10.40 7.79 -3.42
C GLY A 75 -9.95 8.91 -2.49
N TRP A 76 -9.31 9.93 -3.02
CA TRP A 76 -8.92 11.11 -2.23
C TRP A 76 -10.13 11.90 -1.72
N ASP A 77 -11.30 11.74 -2.33
CA ASP A 77 -12.57 12.26 -1.81
C ASP A 77 -12.92 11.64 -0.45
N ASP A 78 -12.78 10.32 -0.31
CA ASP A 78 -13.00 9.61 0.95
C ASP A 78 -11.93 9.92 2.01
N ILE A 79 -10.72 10.28 1.60
CA ILE A 79 -9.62 10.62 2.51
C ILE A 79 -9.70 12.09 2.95
N TYR A 80 -9.89 13.03 2.02
CA TYR A 80 -9.85 14.45 2.33
C TYR A 80 -11.13 14.95 2.98
N GLY A 81 -12.33 14.42 2.61
CA GLY A 81 -13.59 14.86 3.15
C GLY A 81 -13.66 14.86 4.69
N PRO A 82 -13.27 13.77 5.37
CA PRO A 82 -13.27 13.72 6.84
C PRO A 82 -12.28 14.66 7.53
N LEU A 83 -11.31 15.24 6.82
CA LEU A 83 -10.29 16.12 7.41
C LEU A 83 -10.80 17.56 7.67
N GLY A 84 -12.05 17.86 7.27
CA GLY A 84 -12.72 19.12 7.58
C GLY A 84 -12.71 20.13 6.43
N ALA A 85 -13.31 21.31 6.71
CA ALA A 85 -13.69 22.30 5.68
C ALA A 85 -12.52 22.78 4.79
N VAL A 86 -11.31 22.84 5.32
CA VAL A 86 -10.13 23.28 4.56
C VAL A 86 -9.72 22.31 3.45
N PHE A 87 -10.12 21.04 3.56
CA PHE A 87 -9.87 20.01 2.54
C PHE A 87 -11.07 19.79 1.60
N GLN A 88 -12.23 20.36 1.91
CA GLN A 88 -13.48 20.05 1.20
C GLN A 88 -13.37 20.29 -0.31
N ARG A 89 -12.76 21.42 -0.74
CA ARG A 89 -12.58 21.70 -2.16
C ARG A 89 -11.78 20.60 -2.91
N TRP A 90 -10.82 19.99 -2.22
CA TRP A 90 -9.99 18.92 -2.78
C TRP A 90 -10.76 17.60 -2.85
N ALA A 91 -11.56 17.31 -1.82
CA ALA A 91 -12.47 16.16 -1.83
C ALA A 91 -13.50 16.26 -2.95
N ASP A 92 -14.14 17.43 -3.11
CA ASP A 92 -15.15 17.67 -4.15
C ASP A 92 -14.53 17.55 -5.55
N ALA A 93 -13.38 18.17 -5.78
CA ALA A 93 -12.66 18.08 -7.06
C ALA A 93 -12.24 16.66 -7.39
N ALA A 94 -11.77 15.88 -6.41
CA ALA A 94 -11.44 14.47 -6.59
C ALA A 94 -12.69 13.65 -6.94
N ALA A 95 -13.80 13.84 -6.22
CA ALA A 95 -15.07 13.15 -6.50
C ALA A 95 -15.60 13.46 -7.91
N GLU A 96 -15.47 14.70 -8.39
CA GLU A 96 -15.86 15.08 -9.75
C GLU A 96 -14.98 14.37 -10.78
N ALA A 97 -13.65 14.35 -10.57
CA ALA A 97 -12.72 13.66 -11.45
C ALA A 97 -13.01 12.16 -11.54
N TYR A 98 -13.30 11.52 -10.41
CA TYR A 98 -13.57 10.07 -10.38
C TYR A 98 -14.83 9.69 -11.16
N ARG A 99 -15.87 10.52 -11.13
CA ARG A 99 -17.09 10.28 -11.92
C ARG A 99 -16.89 10.32 -13.43
N CYS A 100 -15.75 10.85 -13.89
CA CYS A 100 -15.40 10.86 -15.32
C CYS A 100 -14.83 9.53 -15.82
N GLY A 101 -14.64 8.53 -14.96
CA GLY A 101 -14.18 7.20 -15.37
C GLY A 101 -15.26 6.36 -16.04
N ASP A 102 -14.84 5.35 -16.78
CA ASP A 102 -15.70 4.41 -17.48
C ASP A 102 -15.91 3.10 -16.69
N LEU A 103 -14.95 2.74 -15.84
CA LEU A 103 -14.96 1.53 -15.04
C LEU A 103 -14.17 1.74 -13.75
N LEU A 104 -14.63 1.13 -12.65
CA LEU A 104 -13.90 0.99 -11.40
C LEU A 104 -13.51 -0.48 -11.17
N LEU A 105 -12.22 -0.75 -11.14
CA LEU A 105 -11.65 -1.99 -10.62
C LEU A 105 -11.44 -1.82 -9.12
N ARG A 106 -12.40 -2.31 -8.34
CA ARG A 106 -12.47 -2.09 -6.90
C ARG A 106 -11.62 -3.12 -6.16
N CYS A 107 -10.50 -2.68 -5.58
CA CYS A 107 -9.65 -3.50 -4.74
C CYS A 107 -10.32 -3.82 -3.40
N PRO A 108 -9.91 -4.89 -2.67
CA PRO A 108 -10.47 -5.21 -1.36
C PRO A 108 -10.10 -4.18 -0.29
N PHE A 109 -10.77 -4.23 0.86
CA PHE A 109 -10.57 -3.30 2.00
C PHE A 109 -10.87 -1.86 1.62
N ASP A 110 -11.94 -1.70 0.88
CA ASP A 110 -12.30 -0.47 0.18
C ASP A 110 -13.07 0.52 1.06
N LEU A 111 -12.80 1.79 0.84
CA LEU A 111 -13.64 2.92 1.24
C LEU A 111 -14.85 3.07 0.29
N PRO A 112 -15.84 3.91 0.59
CA PRO A 112 -17.10 3.94 -0.16
C PRO A 112 -16.96 4.11 -1.67
N MET A 113 -16.09 5.00 -2.16
CA MET A 113 -15.87 5.27 -3.60
C MET A 113 -17.19 5.35 -4.39
N ASN A 114 -18.13 6.19 -3.93
CA ASN A 114 -19.49 6.32 -4.47
C ASN A 114 -19.51 7.17 -5.75
N TRP A 115 -18.80 6.72 -6.78
CA TRP A 115 -18.62 7.49 -8.03
C TRP A 115 -19.68 7.20 -9.09
N GLY A 116 -20.52 6.18 -8.88
CA GLY A 116 -21.60 5.81 -9.79
C GLY A 116 -21.15 5.11 -11.07
N LEU A 117 -19.95 4.55 -11.09
CA LEU A 117 -19.38 3.84 -12.20
C LEU A 117 -19.78 2.36 -12.21
N PRO A 118 -19.80 1.68 -13.38
CA PRO A 118 -19.71 0.24 -13.43
C PRO A 118 -18.49 -0.24 -12.63
N GLU A 119 -18.64 -1.32 -11.85
CA GLU A 119 -17.53 -1.79 -11.04
C GLU A 119 -17.27 -3.29 -11.19
N ARG A 120 -16.00 -3.68 -10.97
CA ARG A 120 -15.56 -5.05 -10.82
C ARG A 120 -14.77 -5.17 -9.52
N ARG A 121 -15.23 -6.03 -8.60
CA ARG A 121 -14.50 -6.35 -7.38
C ARG A 121 -13.39 -7.32 -7.66
N LEU A 122 -12.22 -7.04 -7.09
CA LEU A 122 -11.00 -7.81 -7.25
C LEU A 122 -10.67 -8.56 -5.96
N GLY A 123 -9.87 -9.62 -6.09
CA GLY A 123 -9.15 -10.23 -4.98
C GLY A 123 -7.96 -9.37 -4.52
N LEU A 124 -7.07 -9.98 -3.75
CA LEU A 124 -5.85 -9.31 -3.27
C LEU A 124 -4.97 -8.91 -4.46
N VAL A 125 -4.66 -7.62 -4.55
CA VAL A 125 -3.73 -7.08 -5.54
C VAL A 125 -2.37 -6.93 -4.88
N CYS A 126 -1.43 -7.76 -5.28
CA CYS A 126 -0.10 -7.82 -4.67
C CYS A 126 0.98 -8.12 -5.70
N GLY A 127 2.22 -7.78 -5.36
CA GLY A 127 3.38 -8.13 -6.16
C GLY A 127 3.62 -9.65 -6.19
N THR A 128 4.13 -10.15 -7.30
CA THR A 128 4.61 -11.53 -7.37
C THR A 128 6.01 -11.60 -6.77
N PRO A 129 6.26 -12.51 -5.79
CA PRO A 129 7.60 -12.73 -5.26
C PRO A 129 8.59 -13.13 -6.37
N ARG A 130 9.81 -12.63 -6.26
CA ARG A 130 10.95 -13.05 -7.09
C ARG A 130 11.81 -14.03 -6.31
N GLY A 131 12.61 -14.83 -7.01
CA GLY A 131 13.64 -15.64 -6.37
C GLY A 131 14.65 -14.75 -5.63
N LEU A 132 15.08 -15.21 -4.47
CA LEU A 132 16.12 -14.53 -3.70
C LEU A 132 17.50 -14.78 -4.31
N PRO A 133 18.48 -13.86 -4.09
CA PRO A 133 19.87 -14.17 -4.37
C PRO A 133 20.30 -15.44 -3.61
N PRO A 134 21.02 -16.37 -4.26
CA PRO A 134 21.34 -17.68 -3.65
C PRO A 134 22.06 -17.60 -2.29
N ASP A 135 22.97 -16.64 -2.14
CA ASP A 135 23.68 -16.43 -0.86
C ASP A 135 22.76 -15.95 0.26
N LEU A 136 21.80 -15.06 -0.07
CA LEU A 136 20.80 -14.61 0.89
C LEU A 136 19.84 -15.76 1.24
N GLU A 137 19.39 -16.51 0.25
CA GLU A 137 18.52 -17.67 0.46
C GLU A 137 19.18 -18.68 1.40
N ALA A 138 20.43 -19.07 1.13
CA ALA A 138 21.19 -19.97 1.98
C ALA A 138 21.39 -19.43 3.40
N SER A 139 21.64 -18.11 3.53
CA SER A 139 21.81 -17.48 4.85
C SER A 139 20.51 -17.50 5.66
N LEU A 140 19.37 -17.22 5.03
CA LEU A 140 18.06 -17.27 5.69
C LEU A 140 17.67 -18.71 6.08
N ASP A 141 17.99 -19.70 5.25
CA ASP A 141 17.72 -21.10 5.53
C ASP A 141 18.56 -21.64 6.70
N ALA A 142 19.73 -21.07 6.93
CA ALA A 142 20.59 -21.41 8.05
C ALA A 142 20.12 -20.85 9.40
N LEU A 143 19.16 -19.89 9.39
CA LEU A 143 18.61 -19.33 10.61
C LEU A 143 17.63 -20.30 11.26
N GLY A 144 17.82 -20.59 12.56
CA GLY A 144 16.96 -21.50 13.32
C GLY A 144 15.65 -20.88 13.81
N PRO A 145 15.63 -19.63 14.32
CA PRO A 145 14.45 -19.00 14.86
C PRO A 145 13.43 -18.61 13.76
N PRO A 146 12.12 -18.48 14.10
CA PRO A 146 11.12 -17.94 13.20
C PRO A 146 11.47 -16.54 12.71
N LEU A 147 11.34 -16.30 11.40
CA LEU A 147 11.61 -15.00 10.80
C LEU A 147 10.42 -14.05 10.98
N VAL A 148 10.71 -12.80 11.30
CA VAL A 148 9.74 -11.71 11.43
C VAL A 148 10.16 -10.58 10.52
N LEU A 149 9.39 -10.30 9.47
CA LEU A 149 9.60 -9.13 8.63
C LEU A 149 9.02 -7.89 9.32
N VAL A 150 9.82 -6.84 9.47
CA VAL A 150 9.39 -5.57 10.07
C VAL A 150 9.29 -4.50 8.99
N GLY A 151 8.08 -3.91 8.84
CA GLY A 151 7.82 -2.96 7.76
C GLY A 151 6.85 -1.83 8.15
N PHE A 152 7.36 -0.60 8.25
CA PHE A 152 6.57 0.60 8.56
C PHE A 152 6.42 1.57 7.38
N GLY A 153 6.80 1.14 6.18
CA GLY A 153 6.73 1.92 4.94
C GLY A 153 7.92 2.86 4.74
N GLY A 154 7.88 3.66 3.67
CA GLY A 154 9.03 4.41 3.14
C GLY A 154 9.65 5.45 4.08
N LEU A 155 8.90 6.01 5.05
CA LEU A 155 9.46 6.92 6.07
C LEU A 155 10.14 6.19 7.22
N GLY A 156 9.98 4.86 7.28
CA GLY A 156 10.50 4.06 8.38
C GLY A 156 9.91 4.44 9.75
N LEU A 157 10.06 3.56 10.69
CA LEU A 157 9.93 3.85 12.12
C LEU A 157 11.26 3.42 12.73
N SER A 158 11.97 4.36 13.35
CA SER A 158 13.20 4.02 14.08
C SER A 158 12.77 3.35 15.39
N LEU A 159 12.86 2.01 15.42
CA LEU A 159 12.69 1.26 16.66
C LEU A 159 14.04 1.17 17.37
N SER A 160 14.04 1.31 18.70
CA SER A 160 15.27 1.09 19.45
C SER A 160 15.78 -0.35 19.25
N SER A 161 17.09 -0.49 19.05
CA SER A 161 17.74 -1.79 18.91
C SER A 161 17.51 -2.73 20.11
N GLU A 162 17.31 -2.17 21.29
CA GLU A 162 17.03 -2.89 22.53
C GLU A 162 15.70 -3.66 22.49
N LEU A 163 14.71 -3.16 21.74
CA LEU A 163 13.41 -3.83 21.63
C LEU A 163 13.50 -5.20 20.94
N PHE A 164 14.40 -5.35 19.98
CA PHE A 164 14.65 -6.62 19.30
C PHE A 164 15.30 -7.66 20.22
N GLN A 165 16.11 -7.22 21.18
CA GLN A 165 16.77 -8.09 22.17
C GLN A 165 15.77 -8.73 23.14
N LEU A 166 14.58 -8.16 23.29
CA LEU A 166 13.50 -8.77 24.09
C LEU A 166 12.96 -10.07 23.48
N TRP A 167 13.30 -10.33 22.20
CA TRP A 167 12.79 -11.46 21.43
C TRP A 167 13.92 -12.38 20.95
N PRO A 168 14.73 -12.99 21.82
CA PRO A 168 15.91 -13.77 21.43
C PRO A 168 15.58 -15.04 20.64
N ASN A 169 14.33 -15.51 20.69
CA ASN A 169 13.85 -16.69 19.98
C ASN A 169 13.22 -16.35 18.61
N HIS A 170 13.36 -15.11 18.12
CA HIS A 170 12.90 -14.67 16.81
C HIS A 170 14.06 -14.00 16.07
N HIS A 171 14.04 -14.07 14.75
CA HIS A 171 15.01 -13.36 13.92
C HIS A 171 14.29 -12.34 13.04
N PHE A 172 14.75 -11.10 13.07
CA PHE A 172 14.10 -9.97 12.42
C PHE A 172 14.76 -9.66 11.08
N LEU A 173 13.92 -9.41 10.08
CA LEU A 173 14.34 -8.92 8.77
C LEU A 173 13.85 -7.48 8.62
N LEU A 174 14.77 -6.55 8.42
CA LEU A 174 14.44 -5.15 8.18
C LEU A 174 14.87 -4.77 6.75
N PRO A 175 14.01 -4.13 5.96
CA PRO A 175 14.43 -3.51 4.71
C PRO A 175 15.55 -2.50 4.96
N ALA A 176 16.53 -2.44 4.07
CA ALA A 176 17.53 -1.39 4.11
C ALA A 176 16.81 -0.04 4.05
N SER A 177 16.96 0.78 5.09
CA SER A 177 16.42 2.13 5.10
C SER A 177 17.46 3.11 4.56
N ALA A 178 17.00 4.17 3.90
CA ALA A 178 17.86 5.27 3.49
C ALA A 178 18.49 6.01 4.69
N ASP A 179 18.04 5.71 5.91
CA ASP A 179 18.54 6.34 7.13
C ASP A 179 19.71 5.53 7.71
N SER A 180 20.91 5.97 7.33
CA SER A 180 22.18 5.33 7.73
C SER A 180 22.49 5.44 9.24
N SER A 181 21.79 6.27 10.00
CA SER A 181 22.10 6.51 11.41
C SER A 181 21.77 5.35 12.32
N SER A 182 20.74 4.55 11.98
CA SER A 182 20.32 3.38 12.76
C SER A 182 20.95 2.06 12.29
N SER A 183 21.54 2.04 11.09
CA SER A 183 22.01 0.79 10.46
C SER A 183 23.16 0.12 11.23
N SER A 184 24.06 0.90 11.86
CA SER A 184 25.17 0.36 12.65
C SER A 184 24.69 -0.33 13.93
N ALA A 185 23.68 0.23 14.61
CA ALA A 185 23.11 -0.37 15.81
C ALA A 185 22.38 -1.68 15.50
N TYR A 186 21.67 -1.74 14.39
CA TYR A 186 20.97 -2.96 13.95
C TYR A 186 21.91 -4.06 13.49
N SER A 187 22.98 -3.71 12.77
CA SER A 187 23.99 -4.69 12.30
C SER A 187 24.76 -5.40 13.42
N ALA A 188 24.74 -4.83 14.64
CA ALA A 188 25.37 -5.44 15.81
C ALA A 188 24.47 -6.49 16.51
N LEU A 189 23.20 -6.59 16.14
CA LEU A 189 22.26 -7.50 16.77
C LEU A 189 22.37 -8.93 16.19
N PRO A 190 22.51 -9.96 17.02
CA PRO A 190 22.67 -11.34 16.54
C PRO A 190 21.36 -11.91 15.95
N ASN A 191 20.22 -11.32 16.30
CA ASN A 191 18.89 -11.76 15.86
C ASN A 191 18.23 -10.79 14.88
N LEU A 192 19.03 -10.05 14.09
CA LEU A 192 18.53 -9.12 13.09
C LEU A 192 19.40 -9.15 11.84
N THR A 193 18.74 -9.16 10.68
CA THR A 193 19.39 -9.03 9.37
C THR A 193 18.79 -7.83 8.63
N LEU A 194 19.67 -6.93 8.18
CA LEU A 194 19.28 -5.89 7.22
C LEU A 194 19.24 -6.51 5.82
N LEU A 195 18.10 -6.39 5.17
CA LEU A 195 17.92 -6.87 3.81
C LEU A 195 18.74 -6.02 2.82
N PRO A 196 19.25 -6.61 1.75
CA PRO A 196 19.96 -5.85 0.72
C PRO A 196 19.12 -4.72 0.13
N GLU A 197 19.77 -3.64 -0.29
CA GLU A 197 19.13 -2.55 -1.02
C GLU A 197 18.51 -3.07 -2.32
N GLY A 198 17.32 -2.59 -2.64
CA GLY A 198 16.56 -3.00 -3.83
C GLY A 198 15.79 -4.32 -3.69
N LEU A 199 15.98 -5.08 -2.60
CA LEU A 199 15.15 -6.24 -2.32
C LEU A 199 13.76 -5.79 -1.83
N ARG A 200 12.71 -6.30 -2.48
CA ARG A 200 11.34 -5.95 -2.08
C ARG A 200 10.90 -6.80 -0.88
N PRO A 201 10.16 -6.23 0.08
CA PRO A 201 9.59 -6.99 1.19
C PRO A 201 8.82 -8.24 0.76
N VAL A 202 8.05 -8.17 -0.32
CA VAL A 202 7.28 -9.29 -0.86
C VAL A 202 8.15 -10.50 -1.26
N ASP A 203 9.41 -10.27 -1.62
CA ASP A 203 10.31 -11.34 -2.08
C ASP A 203 10.78 -12.26 -0.93
N VAL A 204 10.81 -11.75 0.32
CA VAL A 204 11.19 -12.53 1.52
C VAL A 204 10.00 -12.90 2.40
N LEU A 205 8.87 -12.27 2.20
CA LEU A 205 7.72 -12.35 3.10
C LEU A 205 7.23 -13.79 3.28
N GLY A 206 7.19 -14.60 2.22
CA GLY A 206 6.75 -16.00 2.29
C GLY A 206 7.65 -16.92 3.12
N ARG A 207 8.85 -16.46 3.52
CA ARG A 207 9.74 -17.18 4.45
C ARG A 207 9.52 -16.77 5.91
N CYS A 208 8.71 -15.73 6.14
CA CYS A 208 8.49 -15.18 7.46
C CYS A 208 7.29 -15.85 8.14
N ALA A 209 7.45 -16.17 9.41
CA ALA A 209 6.34 -16.62 10.26
C ALA A 209 5.37 -15.48 10.57
N ARG A 210 5.88 -14.23 10.61
CA ARG A 210 5.15 -13.04 11.02
C ARG A 210 5.60 -11.81 10.21
N PHE A 211 4.67 -10.89 10.05
CA PHE A 211 4.94 -9.52 9.62
C PHE A 211 4.56 -8.57 10.77
N LEU A 212 5.44 -7.67 11.16
CA LEU A 212 5.19 -6.61 12.14
C LEU A 212 5.20 -5.26 11.43
N GLY A 213 4.09 -4.53 11.46
CA GLY A 213 4.01 -3.26 10.76
C GLY A 213 2.77 -2.44 11.04
N LYS A 214 2.55 -1.41 10.22
CA LYS A 214 1.35 -0.58 10.22
C LYS A 214 0.31 -1.08 9.23
N PRO A 215 -0.97 -0.65 9.34
CA PRO A 215 -1.95 -0.89 8.29
C PRO A 215 -1.48 -0.28 6.97
N GLY A 216 -1.34 -1.09 5.94
CA GLY A 216 -0.96 -0.68 4.59
C GLY A 216 -1.47 -1.68 3.57
N PHE A 217 -2.13 -1.20 2.52
CA PHE A 217 -2.81 -2.03 1.53
C PHE A 217 -1.90 -3.09 0.92
N SER A 218 -0.76 -2.67 0.35
CA SER A 218 0.17 -3.61 -0.31
C SER A 218 0.70 -4.67 0.66
N SER A 219 1.16 -4.26 1.85
CA SER A 219 1.68 -5.19 2.86
C SER A 219 0.63 -6.19 3.33
N PHE A 220 -0.64 -5.76 3.45
CA PHE A 220 -1.74 -6.65 3.82
C PHE A 220 -2.03 -7.66 2.72
N CYS A 221 -2.17 -7.19 1.48
CA CYS A 221 -2.42 -8.06 0.33
C CYS A 221 -1.27 -9.08 0.15
N GLU A 222 -0.03 -8.63 0.24
CA GLU A 222 1.16 -9.47 0.09
C GLU A 222 1.28 -10.52 1.19
N ALA A 223 1.05 -10.14 2.45
CA ALA A 223 1.12 -11.05 3.59
C ALA A 223 -0.02 -12.09 3.56
N MET A 224 -1.25 -11.64 3.30
CA MET A 224 -2.40 -12.55 3.21
C MET A 224 -2.27 -13.51 2.03
N ALA A 225 -1.82 -13.05 0.86
CA ALA A 225 -1.62 -13.88 -0.32
C ALA A 225 -0.56 -14.98 -0.09
N GLN A 226 0.39 -14.74 0.78
CA GLN A 226 1.44 -15.71 1.15
C GLN A 226 1.16 -16.46 2.46
N GLY A 227 0.00 -16.24 3.09
CA GLY A 227 -0.40 -16.91 4.33
C GLY A 227 0.37 -16.50 5.56
N VAL A 228 1.01 -15.32 5.54
CA VAL A 228 1.84 -14.80 6.64
C VAL A 228 0.95 -14.07 7.66
N GLY A 229 1.15 -14.38 8.95
CA GLY A 229 0.43 -13.73 10.04
C GLY A 229 0.89 -12.29 10.28
N LEU A 230 -0.07 -11.38 10.50
CA LEU A 230 0.19 -9.96 10.66
C LEU A 230 0.07 -9.51 12.13
N HIS A 231 1.12 -8.89 12.65
CA HIS A 231 1.10 -8.09 13.87
C HIS A 231 1.03 -6.62 13.48
N VAL A 232 -0.13 -6.00 13.67
CA VAL A 232 -0.39 -4.66 13.12
C VAL A 232 -0.60 -3.65 14.22
N VAL A 233 0.20 -2.58 14.17
CA VAL A 233 0.08 -1.46 15.11
C VAL A 233 -1.02 -0.53 14.62
N GLU A 234 -2.01 -0.27 15.47
CA GLU A 234 -3.11 0.61 15.14
C GLU A 234 -2.63 2.01 14.75
N ARG A 235 -3.25 2.56 13.71
CA ARG A 235 -2.98 3.90 13.19
C ARG A 235 -4.23 4.75 13.30
N SER A 236 -4.09 5.96 13.83
CA SER A 236 -5.18 6.94 13.91
C SER A 236 -5.03 8.02 12.83
N GLY A 237 -6.14 8.69 12.51
CA GLY A 237 -6.12 9.88 11.64
C GLY A 237 -5.99 9.60 10.13
N PHE A 238 -6.17 8.35 9.70
CA PHE A 238 -6.19 7.99 8.29
C PHE A 238 -7.38 7.06 8.00
N ALA A 239 -8.32 7.50 7.17
CA ALA A 239 -9.60 6.83 6.97
C ALA A 239 -9.45 5.37 6.48
N GLU A 240 -8.49 5.12 5.59
CA GLU A 240 -8.18 3.78 5.07
C GLU A 240 -7.80 2.78 6.18
N ALA A 241 -7.16 3.24 7.27
CA ALA A 241 -6.68 2.35 8.31
C ALA A 241 -7.80 1.52 8.94
N SER A 242 -9.00 2.07 9.11
CA SER A 242 -10.13 1.37 9.71
C SER A 242 -10.63 0.23 8.83
N VAL A 243 -10.79 0.45 7.52
CA VAL A 243 -11.25 -0.60 6.59
C VAL A 243 -10.19 -1.68 6.36
N LEU A 244 -8.91 -1.32 6.38
CA LEU A 244 -7.80 -2.28 6.37
C LEU A 244 -7.84 -3.17 7.61
N MET A 245 -8.01 -2.60 8.82
CA MET A 245 -8.09 -3.36 10.07
C MET A 245 -9.32 -4.27 10.10
N ASP A 246 -10.47 -3.82 9.60
CA ASP A 246 -11.66 -4.65 9.49
C ASP A 246 -11.50 -5.78 8.47
N GLY A 247 -10.86 -5.49 7.35
CA GLY A 247 -10.50 -6.48 6.34
C GLY A 247 -9.54 -7.54 6.90
N LEU A 248 -8.53 -7.10 7.66
CA LEU A 248 -7.58 -7.98 8.33
C LEU A 248 -8.29 -8.93 9.30
N ARG A 249 -9.16 -8.42 10.17
CA ARG A 249 -9.94 -9.24 11.12
C ARG A 249 -10.83 -10.27 10.41
N ARG A 250 -11.34 -9.90 9.24
CA ARG A 250 -12.20 -10.80 8.45
C ARG A 250 -11.43 -11.85 7.68
N HIS A 251 -10.26 -11.54 7.12
CA HIS A 251 -9.63 -12.38 6.10
C HIS A 251 -8.19 -12.81 6.40
N GLY A 252 -7.50 -12.20 7.38
CA GLY A 252 -6.11 -12.49 7.70
C GLY A 252 -5.90 -13.00 9.11
N GLN A 253 -4.91 -13.89 9.30
CA GLN A 253 -4.43 -14.25 10.63
C GLN A 253 -3.69 -13.05 11.23
N HIS A 254 -4.04 -12.63 12.44
CA HIS A 254 -3.57 -11.34 12.94
C HIS A 254 -3.42 -11.25 14.45
N ARG A 255 -2.70 -10.21 14.87
CA ARG A 255 -2.77 -9.56 16.17
C ARG A 255 -2.74 -8.06 16.01
N CYS A 256 -3.58 -7.35 16.76
CA CYS A 256 -3.57 -5.89 16.79
C CYS A 256 -2.75 -5.44 17.99
N LEU A 257 -1.84 -4.51 17.77
CA LEU A 257 -0.98 -3.92 18.80
C LEU A 257 -1.31 -2.45 18.97
N SER A 258 -1.36 -2.00 20.20
CA SER A 258 -1.39 -0.57 20.51
C SER A 258 -0.01 0.07 20.25
N ARG A 259 0.02 1.41 20.13
CA ARG A 259 1.27 2.16 20.06
C ARG A 259 2.17 1.90 21.28
N ALA A 260 1.59 1.81 22.47
CA ALA A 260 2.34 1.51 23.70
C ALA A 260 3.01 0.13 23.67
N GLU A 261 2.33 -0.89 23.13
CA GLU A 261 2.90 -2.22 22.94
C GLU A 261 4.05 -2.21 21.93
N LEU A 262 3.93 -1.44 20.86
CA LEU A 262 5.03 -1.26 19.91
C LEU A 262 6.25 -0.64 20.60
N ASP A 263 6.04 0.49 21.30
CA ASP A 263 7.10 1.30 21.88
C ASP A 263 7.82 0.61 23.06
N THR A 264 7.15 -0.34 23.71
CA THR A 264 7.71 -1.13 24.84
C THR A 264 8.25 -2.50 24.42
N GLY A 265 8.12 -2.88 23.14
CA GLY A 265 8.53 -4.20 22.65
C GLY A 265 7.59 -5.35 23.03
N ALA A 266 6.39 -5.06 23.53
CA ALA A 266 5.37 -6.06 23.85
C ALA A 266 4.66 -6.56 22.56
N TRP A 267 5.42 -7.05 21.60
CA TRP A 267 4.95 -7.38 20.25
C TRP A 267 4.15 -8.68 20.15
N GLN A 268 4.01 -9.43 21.23
CA GLN A 268 3.18 -10.65 21.34
C GLN A 268 3.54 -11.73 20.28
N LEU A 269 4.80 -11.81 19.85
CA LEU A 269 5.21 -12.72 18.76
C LEU A 269 5.10 -14.20 19.12
N ASP A 270 5.13 -14.52 20.41
CA ASP A 270 4.95 -15.85 20.99
C ASP A 270 3.49 -16.27 21.14
N GLN A 271 2.56 -15.31 21.00
CA GLN A 271 1.14 -15.58 21.16
C GLN A 271 0.52 -16.16 19.88
N PRO A 272 -0.48 -17.05 20.01
CA PRO A 272 -1.25 -17.53 18.85
C PRO A 272 -1.90 -16.38 18.10
N LEU A 273 -1.90 -16.43 16.78
CA LEU A 273 -2.65 -15.49 15.96
C LEU A 273 -4.16 -15.68 16.16
N GLN A 274 -4.90 -14.58 16.08
CA GLN A 274 -6.35 -14.61 15.98
C GLN A 274 -6.73 -15.08 14.56
N ALA A 275 -7.65 -16.04 14.51
CA ALA A 275 -8.16 -16.56 13.25
C ALA A 275 -9.08 -15.52 12.58
N PRO A 276 -9.09 -15.44 11.25
CA PRO A 276 -10.05 -14.60 10.52
C PRO A 276 -11.47 -15.13 10.68
N SER A 277 -12.47 -14.23 10.63
CA SER A 277 -13.89 -14.61 10.70
C SER A 277 -14.47 -15.14 9.40
N ASN A 278 -13.83 -14.88 8.27
CA ASN A 278 -14.28 -15.24 6.94
C ASN A 278 -13.19 -16.05 6.21
N ALA A 279 -13.56 -16.65 5.07
CA ALA A 279 -12.61 -17.32 4.19
C ALA A 279 -11.56 -16.33 3.64
N PRO A 280 -10.34 -16.80 3.32
CA PRO A 280 -9.33 -16.00 2.64
C PRO A 280 -9.84 -15.43 1.33
N LEU A 281 -9.37 -14.24 0.97
CA LEU A 281 -9.62 -13.64 -0.33
C LEU A 281 -8.74 -14.30 -1.41
N SER A 282 -9.23 -14.27 -2.66
CA SER A 282 -8.43 -14.68 -3.84
C SER A 282 -7.12 -13.88 -3.89
N ALA A 283 -6.00 -14.54 -4.14
CA ALA A 283 -4.70 -13.89 -4.37
C ALA A 283 -4.46 -13.49 -5.84
N LEU A 284 -5.49 -13.58 -6.68
CA LEU A 284 -5.39 -13.38 -8.13
C LEU A 284 -5.87 -11.99 -8.58
N GLY A 285 -5.98 -11.02 -7.68
CA GLY A 285 -6.54 -9.70 -7.98
C GLY A 285 -5.89 -8.98 -9.17
N ALA A 286 -4.58 -9.10 -9.34
CA ALA A 286 -3.89 -8.52 -10.49
C ALA A 286 -4.28 -9.19 -11.82
N GLN A 287 -4.42 -10.52 -11.83
CA GLN A 287 -4.87 -11.29 -13.00
C GLN A 287 -6.35 -10.99 -13.32
N GLU A 288 -7.18 -10.89 -12.27
CA GLU A 288 -8.59 -10.52 -12.39
C GLU A 288 -8.74 -9.10 -13.00
N ALA A 289 -7.90 -8.16 -12.57
CA ALA A 289 -7.86 -6.81 -13.13
C ALA A 289 -7.44 -6.80 -14.60
N ALA A 290 -6.36 -7.51 -14.94
CA ALA A 290 -5.89 -7.63 -16.32
C ALA A 290 -6.96 -8.23 -17.25
N LEU A 291 -7.61 -9.30 -16.80
CA LEU A 291 -8.69 -9.93 -17.57
C LEU A 291 -9.91 -9.00 -17.72
N ALA A 292 -10.27 -8.26 -16.65
CA ALA A 292 -11.36 -7.29 -16.71
C ALA A 292 -11.08 -6.17 -17.71
N LEU A 293 -9.83 -5.67 -17.75
CA LEU A 293 -9.40 -4.66 -18.71
C LEU A 293 -9.46 -5.16 -20.16
N VAL A 294 -8.91 -6.35 -20.43
CA VAL A 294 -8.94 -6.94 -21.78
C VAL A 294 -10.39 -7.11 -22.26
N ASN A 295 -11.25 -7.73 -21.44
CA ASN A 295 -12.65 -7.91 -21.76
C ASN A 295 -13.39 -6.59 -21.98
N TRP A 296 -13.08 -5.57 -21.17
CA TRP A 296 -13.69 -4.26 -21.33
C TRP A 296 -13.27 -3.59 -22.63
N VAL A 297 -11.98 -3.65 -22.98
CA VAL A 297 -11.44 -3.11 -24.24
C VAL A 297 -12.06 -3.83 -25.45
N GLU A 298 -12.15 -5.15 -25.44
CA GLU A 298 -12.78 -5.94 -26.53
C GLU A 298 -14.26 -5.61 -26.73
N GLN A 299 -14.99 -5.24 -25.66
CA GLN A 299 -16.41 -4.89 -25.73
C GLN A 299 -16.66 -3.46 -26.26
N HIS A 300 -15.72 -2.55 -26.03
CA HIS A 300 -15.92 -1.12 -26.33
C HIS A 300 -15.14 -0.64 -27.55
N PHE A 301 -14.11 -1.37 -27.97
CA PHE A 301 -13.32 -1.07 -29.17
C PHE A 301 -13.44 -2.24 -30.16
N CYS A 302 -14.02 -1.98 -31.34
CA CYS A 302 -13.95 -2.90 -32.46
C CYS A 302 -12.54 -2.76 -33.09
N PHE A 303 -11.69 -3.74 -32.88
CA PHE A 303 -10.43 -3.87 -33.60
C PHE A 303 -10.64 -4.65 -34.91
#